data_1599e4b54f28854f8b76497c70593c77
#
_entry.id   1599e4b54f28854f8b76497c70593c77
#
_cell.length_a   1.000
_cell.length_b   1.000
_cell.length_c   1.000
_cell.angle_alpha   90.00
_cell.angle_beta   90.00
_cell.angle_gamma   90.00
#
_symmetry.space_group_name_H-M   'P 1'
#
loop_
_entity.id
_entity.type
_entity.pdbx_description
1 polymer ?
#
loop_
_entity_poly.entity_id
_entity_poly.type
_entity_poly.pdbx_seq_one_letter_code
_entity_poly.pdbx_strand_id
1 'polypeptide(L)'
;NFKSNLVSNIMKENTLPSNKLIPSKSNTRAFLGIQNGCDHRCTFCIIPYARGNSRSITKSEIKKQIETLVLNGIKEVVLTGVDITSWGLDFEKKERLGDLIFFILNSIPSLERLRISSIDSIEIDPRLMDLLCYETRLMPHLHLSLQSGDNMILKRMKRRHSREDTIKFCSLLKKIRPKMTFSADIIAGFPTENEEMFQNTISIIEQCKIDWIHVFPYSSRTGTPASKMPQVPKMEIDKRASILRKISNERLNKHLKNKIGSIQKVLVEGNAKGFTEDYNRVSFEEGPEIGKIIPMKIEKKYNNELLGIPTN
;
A
#
# COMPACT_ATOMS: atom_id res chain seq x y z
N ASN A 1 -8.66 -36.01 -9.92
CA ASN A 1 -9.65 -35.91 -8.85
C ASN A 1 -9.16 -35.15 -7.57
N PHE A 2 -7.86 -34.89 -7.42
CA PHE A 2 -7.34 -34.14 -6.29
C PHE A 2 -7.51 -32.61 -6.47
N LYS A 3 -7.48 -32.10 -7.71
CA LYS A 3 -7.63 -30.66 -8.04
C LYS A 3 -9.07 -30.16 -7.93
N SER A 4 -10.07 -30.98 -8.17
CA SER A 4 -11.49 -30.59 -8.03
C SER A 4 -11.93 -30.48 -6.59
N ASN A 5 -11.40 -31.30 -5.69
CA ASN A 5 -11.72 -31.26 -4.27
C ASN A 5 -11.04 -30.09 -3.52
N LEU A 6 -9.86 -29.63 -3.97
CA LEU A 6 -9.18 -28.49 -3.37
C LEU A 6 -9.95 -27.18 -3.65
N VAL A 7 -10.43 -27.02 -4.88
CA VAL A 7 -11.23 -25.83 -5.27
C VAL A 7 -12.60 -25.85 -4.61
N SER A 8 -13.25 -27.02 -4.47
CA SER A 8 -14.55 -27.14 -3.79
C SER A 8 -14.48 -26.91 -2.28
N ASN A 9 -13.36 -27.27 -1.63
CA ASN A 9 -13.16 -27.02 -0.20
C ASN A 9 -12.81 -25.54 0.08
N ILE A 10 -12.10 -24.87 -0.82
CA ILE A 10 -11.82 -23.44 -0.74
C ILE A 10 -13.11 -22.61 -0.97
N MET A 11 -14.06 -23.13 -1.75
CA MET A 11 -15.34 -22.44 -2.01
C MET A 11 -16.40 -22.63 -0.92
N LYS A 12 -16.23 -23.57 0.02
CA LYS A 12 -17.19 -23.82 1.09
C LYS A 12 -17.06 -22.92 2.31
N GLU A 13 -15.94 -22.25 2.51
CA GLU A 13 -15.79 -21.25 3.57
C GLU A 13 -16.05 -19.85 3.00
N ASN A 14 -17.31 -19.56 2.72
CA ASN A 14 -17.80 -18.20 2.37
C ASN A 14 -17.88 -17.25 3.58
N THR A 15 -17.29 -17.62 4.69
CA THR A 15 -17.09 -16.70 5.80
C THR A 15 -15.81 -15.95 5.57
N LEU A 16 -15.86 -14.60 5.59
CA LEU A 16 -14.69 -13.78 5.88
C LEU A 16 -13.99 -14.47 7.05
N PRO A 17 -12.69 -14.78 6.99
CA PRO A 17 -12.01 -15.33 8.12
C PRO A 17 -12.39 -14.44 9.30
N SER A 18 -12.99 -15.02 10.32
CA SER A 18 -13.24 -14.32 11.58
C SER A 18 -11.87 -13.83 12.01
N ASN A 19 -11.55 -12.57 11.70
CA ASN A 19 -10.34 -11.93 12.12
C ASN A 19 -10.40 -11.83 13.65
N LYS A 20 -10.16 -12.94 14.33
CA LYS A 20 -9.71 -12.90 15.71
C LYS A 20 -8.33 -12.29 15.66
N LEU A 21 -8.29 -10.95 15.58
CA LEU A 21 -7.09 -10.20 15.87
C LEU A 21 -6.75 -10.53 17.32
N ILE A 22 -5.82 -11.45 17.49
CA ILE A 22 -5.15 -11.65 18.78
C ILE A 22 -3.98 -10.68 18.72
N PRO A 23 -4.07 -9.47 19.32
CA PRO A 23 -2.91 -8.63 19.44
C PRO A 23 -1.93 -9.40 20.32
N SER A 24 -0.79 -9.75 19.78
CA SER A 24 0.30 -10.16 20.66
C SER A 24 0.64 -8.94 21.53
N LYS A 25 0.95 -9.14 22.82
CA LYS A 25 1.34 -8.05 23.75
C LYS A 25 2.53 -7.21 23.27
N SER A 26 3.21 -7.64 22.20
CA SER A 26 4.38 -6.99 21.60
C SER A 26 4.05 -6.15 20.36
N ASN A 27 2.80 -6.14 19.87
CA ASN A 27 2.46 -5.42 18.64
C ASN A 27 2.03 -4.00 18.97
N THR A 28 2.69 -3.03 18.39
CA THR A 28 2.40 -1.59 18.52
C THR A 28 1.57 -1.09 17.34
N ARG A 29 1.52 -1.88 16.29
CA ARG A 29 0.78 -1.66 15.05
C ARG A 29 -0.05 -2.89 14.70
N ALA A 30 -1.28 -2.69 14.25
CA ALA A 30 -2.18 -3.75 13.83
C ALA A 30 -2.60 -3.59 12.37
N PHE A 31 -2.66 -4.70 11.63
CA PHE A 31 -3.25 -4.75 10.30
C PHE A 31 -4.69 -5.22 10.40
N LEU A 32 -5.61 -4.41 9.91
CA LEU A 32 -7.04 -4.68 9.94
C LEU A 32 -7.58 -4.87 8.53
N GLY A 33 -7.98 -6.09 8.18
CA GLY A 33 -8.67 -6.38 6.93
C GLY A 33 -10.08 -5.80 6.94
N ILE A 34 -10.36 -4.87 6.05
CA ILE A 34 -11.67 -4.21 5.93
C ILE A 34 -12.46 -4.65 4.70
N GLN A 35 -11.80 -5.32 3.76
CA GLN A 35 -12.36 -5.72 2.48
C GLN A 35 -11.62 -6.97 1.95
N ASN A 36 -12.33 -7.85 1.24
CA ASN A 36 -11.77 -9.03 0.59
C ASN A 36 -12.44 -9.27 -0.77
N GLY A 37 -11.76 -10.02 -1.67
CA GLY A 37 -12.23 -10.19 -3.04
C GLY A 37 -11.99 -8.96 -3.91
N CYS A 38 -12.36 -9.02 -5.20
CA CYS A 38 -12.16 -7.90 -6.12
C CYS A 38 -13.08 -8.04 -7.34
N ASP A 39 -13.78 -6.96 -7.71
CA ASP A 39 -14.65 -6.92 -8.87
C ASP A 39 -13.91 -6.56 -10.17
N HIS A 40 -12.65 -6.14 -10.05
CA HIS A 40 -11.82 -5.89 -11.22
C HIS A 40 -11.42 -7.20 -11.90
N ARG A 41 -11.26 -7.12 -13.20
CA ARG A 41 -10.86 -8.24 -14.06
C ARG A 41 -9.59 -7.88 -14.81
N CYS A 42 -8.57 -7.45 -14.04
CA CYS A 42 -7.24 -7.19 -14.59
C CYS A 42 -6.72 -8.43 -15.30
N THR A 43 -6.18 -8.26 -16.50
CA THR A 43 -5.88 -9.37 -17.40
C THR A 43 -4.82 -10.34 -16.90
N PHE A 44 -4.00 -9.94 -15.94
CA PHE A 44 -2.94 -10.74 -15.32
C PHE A 44 -3.32 -11.36 -13.97
N CYS A 45 -4.47 -10.95 -13.41
CA CYS A 45 -4.80 -11.24 -12.01
C CYS A 45 -5.73 -12.45 -11.89
N ILE A 46 -5.40 -13.34 -10.97
CA ILE A 46 -6.20 -14.54 -10.64
C ILE A 46 -7.06 -14.34 -9.38
N ILE A 47 -6.87 -13.26 -8.66
CA ILE A 47 -7.53 -13.01 -7.36
C ILE A 47 -9.06 -13.08 -7.43
N PRO A 48 -9.74 -12.49 -8.44
CA PRO A 48 -11.21 -12.58 -8.52
C PRO A 48 -11.73 -14.02 -8.63
N TYR A 49 -10.93 -14.91 -9.22
CA TYR A 49 -11.27 -16.32 -9.36
C TYR A 49 -10.98 -17.12 -8.07
N ALA A 50 -9.98 -16.70 -7.31
CA ALA A 50 -9.58 -17.36 -6.08
C ALA A 50 -10.36 -16.87 -4.84
N ARG A 51 -10.66 -15.57 -4.77
CA ARG A 51 -11.27 -14.93 -3.60
C ARG A 51 -12.70 -14.42 -3.83
N GLY A 52 -13.20 -14.51 -5.06
CA GLY A 52 -14.54 -14.03 -5.43
C GLY A 52 -14.63 -12.51 -5.57
N ASN A 53 -15.87 -12.02 -5.63
CA ASN A 53 -16.18 -10.60 -5.72
C ASN A 53 -15.87 -9.85 -4.43
N SER A 54 -15.87 -8.51 -4.53
CA SER A 54 -15.63 -7.61 -3.41
C SER A 54 -16.64 -7.85 -2.28
N ARG A 55 -16.14 -7.90 -1.05
CA ARG A 55 -16.93 -7.99 0.17
C ARG A 55 -16.31 -7.08 1.23
N SER A 56 -17.08 -6.15 1.73
CA SER A 56 -16.67 -5.15 2.70
C SER A 56 -17.15 -5.50 4.12
N ILE A 57 -16.34 -5.18 5.11
CA ILE A 57 -16.74 -5.24 6.52
C ILE A 57 -17.47 -3.93 6.88
N THR A 58 -18.51 -3.99 7.69
CA THR A 58 -19.31 -2.81 8.06
C THR A 58 -18.53 -1.82 8.92
N LYS A 59 -18.90 -0.53 8.85
CA LYS A 59 -18.31 0.53 9.70
C LYS A 59 -18.38 0.20 11.17
N SER A 60 -19.51 -0.33 11.64
CA SER A 60 -19.73 -0.66 13.05
C SER A 60 -18.79 -1.75 13.53
N GLU A 61 -18.56 -2.76 12.70
CA GLU A 61 -17.65 -3.86 13.03
C GLU A 61 -16.20 -3.40 13.01
N ILE A 62 -15.80 -2.62 11.99
CA ILE A 62 -14.45 -2.03 11.90
C ILE A 62 -14.19 -1.13 13.12
N LYS A 63 -15.13 -0.25 13.48
CA LYS A 63 -15.03 0.60 14.67
C LYS A 63 -14.78 -0.22 15.93
N LYS A 64 -15.63 -1.24 16.20
CA LYS A 64 -15.50 -2.11 17.37
C LYS A 64 -14.13 -2.79 17.44
N GLN A 65 -13.61 -3.26 16.29
CA GLN A 65 -12.29 -3.88 16.24
C GLN A 65 -11.19 -2.86 16.53
N ILE A 66 -11.25 -1.66 15.97
CA ILE A 66 -10.23 -0.61 16.21
C ILE A 66 -10.28 -0.14 17.67
N GLU A 67 -11.47 0.05 18.26
CA GLU A 67 -11.62 0.39 19.68
C GLU A 67 -10.94 -0.66 20.57
N THR A 68 -11.18 -1.94 20.29
CA THR A 68 -10.53 -3.04 21.01
C THR A 68 -8.99 -2.98 20.86
N LEU A 69 -8.46 -2.70 19.67
CA LEU A 69 -7.04 -2.57 19.44
C LEU A 69 -6.44 -1.40 20.22
N VAL A 70 -7.08 -0.24 20.17
CA VAL A 70 -6.64 0.97 20.88
C VAL A 70 -6.66 0.78 22.40
N LEU A 71 -7.71 0.15 22.95
CA LEU A 71 -7.77 -0.21 24.37
C LEU A 71 -6.65 -1.16 24.79
N ASN A 72 -6.15 -2.00 23.88
CA ASN A 72 -4.99 -2.87 24.10
C ASN A 72 -3.65 -2.19 23.80
N GLY A 73 -3.61 -0.86 23.65
CA GLY A 73 -2.39 -0.07 23.51
C GLY A 73 -1.84 0.05 22.08
N ILE A 74 -2.57 -0.41 21.05
CA ILE A 74 -2.19 -0.22 19.65
C ILE A 74 -2.27 1.26 19.28
N LYS A 75 -1.18 1.80 18.73
CA LYS A 75 -1.04 3.20 18.35
C LYS A 75 -1.26 3.46 16.86
N GLU A 76 -0.97 2.47 16.02
CA GLU A 76 -1.16 2.57 14.57
C GLU A 76 -2.02 1.41 14.06
N VAL A 77 -3.09 1.74 13.33
CA VAL A 77 -3.92 0.77 12.60
C VAL A 77 -3.68 0.95 11.11
N VAL A 78 -3.40 -0.16 10.41
CA VAL A 78 -3.25 -0.21 8.96
C VAL A 78 -4.49 -0.88 8.38
N LEU A 79 -5.31 -0.12 7.66
CA LEU A 79 -6.45 -0.68 6.92
C LEU A 79 -5.92 -1.43 5.70
N THR A 80 -6.34 -2.68 5.53
CA THR A 80 -5.86 -3.53 4.44
C THR A 80 -7.02 -4.29 3.79
N GLY A 81 -6.78 -4.74 2.57
CA GLY A 81 -7.71 -5.52 1.77
C GLY A 81 -7.10 -5.87 0.43
N VAL A 82 -7.86 -6.57 -0.39
CA VAL A 82 -7.46 -6.91 -1.76
C VAL A 82 -7.60 -5.70 -2.69
N ASP A 83 -8.65 -4.91 -2.46
CA ASP A 83 -9.00 -3.71 -3.22
C ASP A 83 -9.75 -2.73 -2.30
N ILE A 84 -9.01 -2.10 -1.40
CA ILE A 84 -9.61 -1.29 -0.33
C ILE A 84 -10.32 -0.03 -0.84
N THR A 85 -9.94 0.47 -2.01
CA THR A 85 -10.60 1.63 -2.64
C THR A 85 -12.04 1.33 -3.03
N SER A 86 -12.36 0.06 -3.27
CA SER A 86 -13.74 -0.39 -3.54
C SER A 86 -14.56 -0.66 -2.26
N TRP A 87 -14.02 -0.41 -1.06
CA TRP A 87 -14.76 -0.65 0.18
C TRP A 87 -16.10 0.08 0.19
N GLY A 88 -17.17 -0.67 0.56
CA GLY A 88 -18.53 -0.17 0.71
C GLY A 88 -19.34 -0.09 -0.57
N LEU A 89 -18.74 -0.38 -1.75
CA LEU A 89 -19.47 -0.39 -3.02
C LEU A 89 -20.42 -1.59 -3.17
N ASP A 90 -20.21 -2.63 -2.38
CA ASP A 90 -21.04 -3.84 -2.31
C ASP A 90 -22.22 -3.73 -1.34
N PHE A 91 -22.32 -2.65 -0.56
CA PHE A 91 -23.47 -2.41 0.31
C PHE A 91 -24.70 -1.94 -0.50
N GLU A 92 -25.91 -2.22 0.00
CA GLU A 92 -27.15 -1.71 -0.59
C GLU A 92 -27.14 -0.18 -0.71
N LYS A 93 -26.84 0.50 0.39
CA LYS A 93 -26.49 1.92 0.40
C LYS A 93 -24.99 2.06 0.23
N LYS A 94 -24.58 2.33 -0.99
CA LYS A 94 -23.17 2.45 -1.33
C LYS A 94 -22.47 3.50 -0.48
N GLU A 95 -21.31 3.13 0.02
CA GLU A 95 -20.41 3.97 0.79
C GLU A 95 -19.02 3.99 0.13
N ARG A 96 -18.16 4.90 0.57
CA ARG A 96 -16.82 5.07 0.02
C ARG A 96 -15.77 4.96 1.13
N LEU A 97 -14.55 4.65 0.74
CA LEU A 97 -13.42 4.54 1.68
C LEU A 97 -13.21 5.83 2.48
N GLY A 98 -13.38 7.00 1.85
CA GLY A 98 -13.32 8.29 2.54
C GLY A 98 -14.37 8.44 3.64
N ASP A 99 -15.58 7.90 3.44
CA ASP A 99 -16.63 7.90 4.47
C ASP A 99 -16.26 7.03 5.68
N LEU A 100 -15.63 5.88 5.41
CA LEU A 100 -15.13 5.00 6.48
C LEU A 100 -14.01 5.67 7.28
N ILE A 101 -13.01 6.21 6.60
CA ILE A 101 -11.86 6.84 7.26
C ILE A 101 -12.30 8.04 8.09
N PHE A 102 -13.17 8.90 7.54
CA PHE A 102 -13.77 10.01 8.27
C PHE A 102 -14.51 9.55 9.53
N PHE A 103 -15.34 8.50 9.38
CA PHE A 103 -16.07 7.91 10.50
C PHE A 103 -15.14 7.36 11.59
N ILE A 104 -14.09 6.62 11.22
CA ILE A 104 -13.10 6.07 12.17
C ILE A 104 -12.44 7.21 12.96
N LEU A 105 -11.91 8.20 12.25
CA LEU A 105 -11.14 9.29 12.86
C LEU A 105 -11.97 10.16 13.78
N ASN A 106 -13.25 10.36 13.47
CA ASN A 106 -14.16 11.10 14.34
C ASN A 106 -14.68 10.26 15.53
N SER A 107 -14.92 8.97 15.31
CA SER A 107 -15.48 8.10 16.36
C SER A 107 -14.43 7.62 17.36
N ILE A 108 -13.14 7.64 16.99
CA ILE A 108 -12.04 7.12 17.82
C ILE A 108 -10.92 8.19 17.91
N PRO A 109 -11.14 9.26 18.71
CA PRO A 109 -10.13 10.32 18.85
C PRO A 109 -8.80 9.83 19.44
N SER A 110 -8.82 8.74 20.20
CA SER A 110 -7.64 8.12 20.83
C SER A 110 -6.77 7.32 19.86
N LEU A 111 -7.22 7.06 18.62
CA LEU A 111 -6.36 6.46 17.58
C LEU A 111 -5.35 7.50 17.10
N GLU A 112 -4.08 7.26 17.38
CA GLU A 112 -3.01 8.23 17.08
C GLU A 112 -2.58 8.19 15.60
N ARG A 113 -2.58 6.99 14.96
CA ARG A 113 -2.18 6.83 13.57
C ARG A 113 -3.09 5.88 12.82
N LEU A 114 -3.58 6.32 11.68
CA LEU A 114 -4.29 5.50 10.72
C LEU A 114 -3.48 5.44 9.43
N ARG A 115 -3.30 4.27 8.86
CA ARG A 115 -2.62 4.07 7.58
C ARG A 115 -3.50 3.25 6.67
N ILE A 116 -3.42 3.51 5.38
CA ILE A 116 -4.04 2.71 4.33
C ILE A 116 -2.96 1.94 3.57
N SER A 117 -3.32 0.72 3.17
CA SER A 117 -2.48 -0.12 2.32
C SER A 117 -2.51 0.32 0.85
N SER A 118 -2.37 -0.61 -0.07
CA SER A 118 -2.36 -0.30 -1.50
C SER A 118 -3.68 0.30 -1.99
N ILE A 119 -3.60 1.38 -2.77
CA ILE A 119 -4.75 2.06 -3.35
C ILE A 119 -4.65 2.18 -4.87
N ASP A 120 -5.79 2.25 -5.52
CA ASP A 120 -5.89 2.65 -6.93
C ASP A 120 -6.21 4.16 -6.99
N SER A 121 -5.29 4.95 -7.54
CA SER A 121 -5.37 6.42 -7.52
C SER A 121 -6.63 6.98 -8.18
N ILE A 122 -7.19 6.29 -9.19
CA ILE A 122 -8.39 6.76 -9.90
C ILE A 122 -9.69 6.56 -9.11
N GLU A 123 -9.67 5.73 -8.07
CA GLU A 123 -10.85 5.41 -7.27
C GLU A 123 -10.97 6.23 -5.99
N ILE A 124 -10.02 7.13 -5.79
CA ILE A 124 -10.03 8.00 -4.60
C ILE A 124 -11.21 8.96 -4.70
N ASP A 125 -12.12 8.83 -3.74
CA ASP A 125 -13.27 9.72 -3.63
C ASP A 125 -12.88 11.10 -3.07
N PRO A 126 -13.70 12.15 -3.30
CA PRO A 126 -13.36 13.52 -2.86
C PRO A 126 -13.08 13.62 -1.36
N ARG A 127 -13.83 12.92 -0.51
CA ARG A 127 -13.62 12.94 0.95
C ARG A 127 -12.29 12.29 1.33
N LEU A 128 -11.93 11.19 0.68
CA LEU A 128 -10.62 10.58 0.89
C LEU A 128 -9.49 11.52 0.45
N MET A 129 -9.68 12.23 -0.67
CA MET A 129 -8.71 13.23 -1.13
C MET A 129 -8.49 14.34 -0.08
N ASP A 130 -9.56 14.88 0.49
CA ASP A 130 -9.47 15.91 1.54
C ASP A 130 -8.74 15.38 2.78
N LEU A 131 -9.07 14.15 3.21
CA LEU A 131 -8.39 13.52 4.35
C LEU A 131 -6.89 13.27 4.06
N LEU A 132 -6.53 12.84 2.87
CA LEU A 132 -5.13 12.69 2.46
C LEU A 132 -4.36 14.01 2.45
N CYS A 133 -5.04 15.10 2.14
CA CYS A 133 -4.45 16.43 2.11
C CYS A 133 -4.25 17.01 3.53
N TYR A 134 -5.22 16.86 4.42
CA TYR A 134 -5.32 17.69 5.62
C TYR A 134 -5.37 16.91 6.94
N GLU A 135 -5.75 15.64 6.96
CA GLU A 135 -5.83 14.87 8.21
C GLU A 135 -4.44 14.39 8.66
N THR A 136 -3.99 14.88 9.80
CA THR A 136 -2.65 14.59 10.32
C THR A 136 -2.51 13.18 10.88
N ARG A 137 -3.59 12.58 11.39
CA ARG A 137 -3.61 11.19 11.87
C ARG A 137 -3.68 10.16 10.74
N LEU A 138 -4.00 10.58 9.51
CA LEU A 138 -3.84 9.75 8.32
C LEU A 138 -2.38 9.87 7.85
N MET A 139 -1.63 8.78 7.95
CA MET A 139 -0.18 8.79 7.76
C MET A 139 0.23 9.21 6.33
N PRO A 140 1.31 10.02 6.18
CA PRO A 140 1.72 10.62 4.91
C PRO A 140 2.51 9.65 4.02
N HIS A 141 2.00 8.46 3.82
CA HIS A 141 2.54 7.46 2.90
C HIS A 141 1.40 6.76 2.17
N LEU A 142 1.51 6.68 0.86
CA LEU A 142 0.60 5.91 0.00
C LEU A 142 1.36 4.89 -0.83
N HIS A 143 0.83 3.68 -0.86
CA HIS A 143 1.28 2.65 -1.77
C HIS A 143 0.34 2.58 -2.99
N LEU A 144 0.88 2.81 -4.18
CA LEU A 144 0.09 2.92 -5.41
C LEU A 144 0.10 1.61 -6.18
N SER A 145 -1.07 1.09 -6.51
CA SER A 145 -1.23 -0.04 -7.43
C SER A 145 -1.02 0.42 -8.89
N LEU A 146 0.17 0.97 -9.18
CA LEU A 146 0.48 1.63 -10.45
C LEU A 146 0.57 0.62 -11.62
N GLN A 147 1.28 -0.47 -11.43
CA GLN A 147 1.52 -1.61 -12.33
C GLN A 147 2.37 -1.27 -13.57
N SER A 148 2.15 -0.17 -14.28
CA SER A 148 2.90 0.32 -15.45
C SER A 148 2.80 1.83 -15.57
N GLY A 149 3.74 2.46 -16.27
CA GLY A 149 3.72 3.88 -16.61
C GLY A 149 3.36 4.14 -18.09
N ASP A 150 2.91 3.14 -18.82
CA ASP A 150 2.52 3.26 -20.23
C ASP A 150 1.02 3.03 -20.42
N ASN A 151 0.33 3.96 -21.08
CA ASN A 151 -1.12 3.91 -21.26
C ASN A 151 -1.60 2.69 -22.07
N MET A 152 -0.82 2.22 -23.05
CA MET A 152 -1.20 1.04 -23.82
C MET A 152 -1.06 -0.23 -22.98
N ILE A 153 -0.02 -0.33 -22.16
CA ILE A 153 0.15 -1.45 -21.21
C ILE A 153 -0.95 -1.42 -20.15
N LEU A 154 -1.25 -0.25 -19.56
CA LEU A 154 -2.35 -0.10 -18.61
C LEU A 154 -3.70 -0.53 -19.22
N LYS A 155 -3.98 -0.14 -20.46
CA LYS A 155 -5.17 -0.58 -21.22
C LYS A 155 -5.19 -2.11 -21.40
N ARG A 156 -4.07 -2.73 -21.79
CA ARG A 156 -3.94 -4.19 -21.94
C ARG A 156 -4.09 -4.92 -20.60
N MET A 157 -3.67 -4.30 -19.51
CA MET A 157 -3.88 -4.78 -18.14
C MET A 157 -5.34 -4.63 -17.68
N LYS A 158 -6.20 -3.91 -18.41
CA LYS A 158 -7.54 -3.45 -17.99
C LYS A 158 -7.48 -2.58 -16.74
N ARG A 159 -6.47 -1.70 -16.63
CA ARG A 159 -6.43 -0.66 -15.60
C ARG A 159 -7.34 0.50 -16.02
N ARG A 160 -7.85 1.23 -15.03
CA ARG A 160 -8.83 2.32 -15.24
C ARG A 160 -8.18 3.70 -15.18
N HIS A 161 -7.00 3.80 -14.62
CA HIS A 161 -6.21 5.04 -14.61
C HIS A 161 -5.32 5.12 -15.85
N SER A 162 -5.07 6.33 -16.27
CA SER A 162 -4.02 6.69 -17.22
C SER A 162 -2.74 7.08 -16.48
N ARG A 163 -1.66 7.16 -17.23
CA ARG A 163 -0.40 7.76 -16.75
C ARG A 163 -0.62 9.17 -16.22
N GLU A 164 -1.36 9.99 -16.96
CA GLU A 164 -1.64 11.39 -16.68
C GLU A 164 -2.44 11.57 -15.39
N ASP A 165 -3.42 10.70 -15.15
CA ASP A 165 -4.21 10.68 -13.90
C ASP A 165 -3.32 10.49 -12.69
N THR A 166 -2.39 9.53 -12.75
CA THR A 166 -1.46 9.24 -11.65
C THR A 166 -0.50 10.42 -11.42
N ILE A 167 0.05 11.01 -12.47
CA ILE A 167 0.94 12.17 -12.36
C ILE A 167 0.21 13.36 -11.73
N LYS A 168 -1.01 13.66 -12.19
CA LYS A 168 -1.86 14.72 -11.63
C LYS A 168 -2.14 14.50 -10.15
N PHE A 169 -2.52 13.29 -9.78
CA PHE A 169 -2.79 12.90 -8.40
C PHE A 169 -1.56 13.09 -7.51
N CYS A 170 -0.41 12.52 -7.88
CA CYS A 170 0.82 12.65 -7.10
C CYS A 170 1.28 14.11 -6.97
N SER A 171 1.21 14.87 -8.06
CA SER A 171 1.60 16.28 -8.08
C SER A 171 0.73 17.13 -7.15
N LEU A 172 -0.59 16.91 -7.17
CA LEU A 172 -1.52 17.60 -6.29
C LEU A 172 -1.23 17.32 -4.80
N LEU A 173 -1.09 16.05 -4.43
CA LEU A 173 -0.78 15.67 -3.05
C LEU A 173 0.57 16.21 -2.59
N LYS A 174 1.62 16.13 -3.40
CA LYS A 174 2.94 16.69 -3.05
C LYS A 174 2.91 18.21 -2.89
N LYS A 175 2.06 18.91 -3.66
CA LYS A 175 1.88 20.37 -3.54
C LYS A 175 1.22 20.76 -2.22
N ILE A 176 0.17 20.03 -1.80
CA ILE A 176 -0.61 20.34 -0.59
C ILE A 176 0.08 19.79 0.66
N ARG A 177 0.59 18.56 0.58
CA ARG A 177 1.24 17.86 1.68
C ARG A 177 2.66 17.42 1.26
N PRO A 178 3.67 18.31 1.30
CA PRO A 178 5.02 18.04 0.77
C PRO A 178 5.72 16.82 1.39
N LYS A 179 5.36 16.46 2.62
CA LYS A 179 5.86 15.29 3.34
C LYS A 179 5.26 13.97 2.85
N MET A 180 4.26 13.99 1.95
CA MET A 180 3.66 12.77 1.39
C MET A 180 4.73 11.94 0.67
N THR A 181 4.79 10.66 0.97
CA THR A 181 5.71 9.68 0.40
C THR A 181 4.93 8.69 -0.46
N PHE A 182 5.48 8.33 -1.60
CA PHE A 182 4.86 7.36 -2.49
C PHE A 182 5.73 6.12 -2.66
N SER A 183 5.11 4.96 -2.54
CA SER A 183 5.65 3.71 -3.06
C SER A 183 4.70 3.15 -4.11
N ALA A 184 5.17 2.24 -4.97
CA ALA A 184 4.32 1.69 -6.02
C ALA A 184 4.69 0.24 -6.35
N ASP A 185 3.69 -0.54 -6.76
CA ASP A 185 3.89 -1.81 -7.44
C ASP A 185 4.07 -1.59 -8.93
N ILE A 186 5.10 -2.19 -9.53
CA ILE A 186 5.36 -2.16 -10.97
C ILE A 186 5.66 -3.57 -11.47
N ILE A 187 4.99 -3.96 -12.55
CA ILE A 187 5.22 -5.22 -13.26
C ILE A 187 6.20 -4.96 -14.40
N ALA A 188 7.34 -5.63 -14.38
CA ALA A 188 8.35 -5.58 -15.44
C ALA A 188 8.09 -6.65 -16.49
N GLY A 189 8.08 -6.29 -17.77
CA GLY A 189 7.94 -7.21 -18.88
C GLY A 189 6.54 -7.81 -19.01
N PHE A 190 5.50 -6.99 -18.81
CA PHE A 190 4.14 -7.39 -19.14
C PHE A 190 4.04 -7.82 -20.62
N PRO A 191 3.23 -8.82 -20.98
CA PRO A 191 3.07 -9.24 -22.39
C PRO A 191 2.91 -8.05 -23.34
N THR A 192 3.64 -8.10 -24.46
CA THR A 192 3.68 -7.04 -25.48
C THR A 192 4.34 -5.72 -25.09
N GLU A 193 4.96 -5.62 -23.92
CA GLU A 193 5.73 -4.43 -23.54
C GLU A 193 7.00 -4.32 -24.41
N ASN A 194 7.13 -3.22 -25.17
CA ASN A 194 8.34 -2.91 -25.93
C ASN A 194 9.26 -1.95 -25.13
N GLU A 195 10.38 -1.54 -25.75
CA GLU A 195 11.35 -0.68 -25.07
C GLU A 195 10.79 0.73 -24.78
N GLU A 196 10.06 1.33 -25.72
CA GLU A 196 9.43 2.65 -25.52
C GLU A 196 8.46 2.64 -24.34
N MET A 197 7.59 1.60 -24.26
CA MET A 197 6.64 1.41 -23.16
C MET A 197 7.35 1.21 -21.81
N PHE A 198 8.48 0.51 -21.82
CA PHE A 198 9.31 0.35 -20.62
C PHE A 198 9.94 1.69 -20.20
N GLN A 199 10.42 2.51 -21.15
CA GLN A 199 10.93 3.85 -20.84
C GLN A 199 9.83 4.77 -20.30
N ASN A 200 8.58 4.65 -20.77
CA ASN A 200 7.43 5.33 -20.19
C ASN A 200 7.21 4.93 -18.72
N THR A 201 7.41 3.65 -18.40
CA THR A 201 7.35 3.16 -17.02
C THR A 201 8.48 3.69 -16.14
N ILE A 202 9.69 3.82 -16.67
CA ILE A 202 10.80 4.47 -15.94
C ILE A 202 10.49 5.94 -15.69
N SER A 203 10.02 6.67 -16.70
CA SER A 203 9.80 8.11 -16.58
C SER A 203 8.67 8.50 -15.62
N ILE A 204 7.62 7.68 -15.44
CA ILE A 204 6.54 7.99 -14.48
C ILE A 204 7.04 7.94 -13.03
N ILE A 205 8.03 7.12 -12.73
CA ILE A 205 8.64 7.03 -11.39
C ILE A 205 9.20 8.41 -10.98
N GLU A 206 9.87 9.10 -11.92
CA GLU A 206 10.41 10.44 -11.69
C GLU A 206 9.29 11.48 -11.61
N GLN A 207 8.36 11.46 -12.57
CA GLN A 207 7.28 12.46 -12.66
C GLN A 207 6.34 12.41 -11.45
N CYS A 208 6.04 11.21 -10.94
CA CYS A 208 5.24 11.03 -9.72
C CYS A 208 6.06 11.20 -8.43
N LYS A 209 7.39 11.39 -8.53
CA LYS A 209 8.30 11.44 -7.37
C LYS A 209 8.13 10.22 -6.46
N ILE A 210 8.02 9.01 -7.05
CA ILE A 210 7.89 7.76 -6.28
C ILE A 210 9.21 7.52 -5.54
N ASP A 211 9.13 7.27 -4.24
CA ASP A 211 10.30 7.16 -3.36
C ASP A 211 10.92 5.77 -3.39
N TRP A 212 10.10 4.70 -3.55
CA TRP A 212 10.58 3.33 -3.83
C TRP A 212 9.53 2.50 -4.55
N ILE A 213 9.95 1.37 -5.13
CA ILE A 213 9.11 0.51 -5.95
C ILE A 213 9.22 -0.94 -5.50
N HIS A 214 8.10 -1.63 -5.48
CA HIS A 214 8.06 -3.08 -5.46
C HIS A 214 7.99 -3.59 -6.90
N VAL A 215 9.06 -4.25 -7.33
CA VAL A 215 9.21 -4.71 -8.71
C VAL A 215 8.82 -6.18 -8.83
N PHE A 216 7.83 -6.44 -9.65
CA PHE A 216 7.34 -7.78 -9.96
C PHE A 216 7.73 -8.16 -11.40
N PRO A 217 8.70 -9.07 -11.62
CA PRO A 217 8.86 -9.67 -12.93
C PRO A 217 7.54 -10.34 -13.34
N TYR A 218 7.06 -10.04 -14.55
CA TYR A 218 5.83 -10.68 -15.01
C TYR A 218 5.94 -12.20 -14.96
N SER A 219 4.94 -12.83 -14.40
CA SER A 219 4.81 -14.30 -14.32
C SER A 219 3.44 -14.69 -14.87
N SER A 220 3.43 -15.42 -15.95
CA SER A 220 2.20 -15.90 -16.58
C SER A 220 1.41 -16.80 -15.62
N ARG A 221 0.10 -16.53 -15.52
CA ARG A 221 -0.84 -17.33 -14.72
C ARG A 221 -1.82 -18.03 -15.65
N THR A 222 -1.79 -19.35 -15.67
CA THR A 222 -2.70 -20.15 -16.49
C THR A 222 -4.16 -19.73 -16.25
N GLY A 223 -4.92 -19.57 -17.31
CA GLY A 223 -6.32 -19.15 -17.27
C GLY A 223 -6.55 -17.62 -17.31
N THR A 224 -5.50 -16.81 -17.15
CA THR A 224 -5.62 -15.36 -17.29
C THR A 224 -5.54 -14.92 -18.77
N PRO A 225 -6.22 -13.82 -19.17
CA PRO A 225 -6.09 -13.31 -20.54
C PRO A 225 -4.64 -12.97 -20.93
N ALA A 226 -3.86 -12.40 -20.02
CA ALA A 226 -2.47 -12.04 -20.26
C ALA A 226 -1.57 -13.25 -20.59
N SER A 227 -1.91 -14.44 -20.11
CA SER A 227 -1.15 -15.66 -20.44
C SER A 227 -1.25 -16.08 -21.90
N LYS A 228 -2.26 -15.54 -22.63
CA LYS A 228 -2.51 -15.82 -24.05
C LYS A 228 -1.94 -14.73 -24.97
N MET A 229 -1.43 -13.63 -24.41
CA MET A 229 -0.82 -12.56 -25.19
C MET A 229 0.62 -12.92 -25.59
N PRO A 230 1.20 -12.28 -26.63
CA PRO A 230 2.61 -12.43 -26.97
C PRO A 230 3.51 -12.11 -25.77
N GLN A 231 4.26 -13.09 -25.31
CA GLN A 231 5.11 -12.96 -24.11
C GLN A 231 6.42 -12.26 -24.42
N VAL A 232 6.89 -11.45 -23.47
CA VAL A 232 8.25 -10.89 -23.50
C VAL A 232 9.23 -12.02 -23.11
N PRO A 233 10.40 -12.13 -23.79
CA PRO A 233 11.40 -13.13 -23.42
C PRO A 233 11.84 -13.01 -21.97
N LYS A 234 12.02 -14.14 -21.28
CA LYS A 234 12.38 -14.18 -19.85
C LYS A 234 13.62 -13.36 -19.52
N MET A 235 14.62 -13.42 -20.37
CA MET A 235 15.86 -12.65 -20.21
C MET A 235 15.61 -11.12 -20.20
N GLU A 236 14.69 -10.64 -21.06
CA GLU A 236 14.32 -9.24 -21.11
C GLU A 236 13.49 -8.82 -19.89
N ILE A 237 12.59 -9.69 -19.41
CA ILE A 237 11.83 -9.47 -18.15
C ILE A 237 12.81 -9.28 -17.00
N ASP A 238 13.79 -10.17 -16.85
CA ASP A 238 14.76 -10.15 -15.75
C ASP A 238 15.65 -8.91 -15.83
N LYS A 239 16.08 -8.53 -17.04
CA LYS A 239 16.85 -7.30 -17.30
C LYS A 239 16.04 -6.06 -16.86
N ARG A 240 14.81 -5.91 -17.31
CA ARG A 240 13.91 -4.80 -16.94
C ARG A 240 13.66 -4.74 -15.44
N ALA A 241 13.40 -5.89 -14.81
CA ALA A 241 13.22 -5.98 -13.37
C ALA A 241 14.49 -5.54 -12.61
N SER A 242 15.67 -5.90 -13.09
CA SER A 242 16.95 -5.48 -12.51
C SER A 242 17.14 -3.95 -12.61
N ILE A 243 16.84 -3.35 -13.77
CA ILE A 243 16.89 -1.90 -13.97
C ILE A 243 15.94 -1.18 -13.00
N LEU A 244 14.69 -1.62 -12.90
CA LEU A 244 13.72 -1.01 -11.99
C LEU A 244 14.13 -1.14 -10.52
N ARG A 245 14.72 -2.27 -10.10
CA ARG A 245 15.24 -2.43 -8.73
C ARG A 245 16.40 -1.50 -8.44
N LYS A 246 17.30 -1.30 -9.41
CA LYS A 246 18.39 -0.31 -9.30
C LYS A 246 17.82 1.09 -9.09
N ILE A 247 16.90 1.52 -9.94
CA ILE A 247 16.20 2.81 -9.82
C ILE A 247 15.53 2.94 -8.45
N SER A 248 14.81 1.91 -8.01
CA SER A 248 14.15 1.88 -6.69
C SER A 248 15.16 2.11 -5.56
N ASN A 249 16.29 1.41 -5.58
CA ASN A 249 17.34 1.56 -4.57
C ASN A 249 17.97 2.97 -4.58
N GLU A 250 18.22 3.53 -5.74
CA GLU A 250 18.76 4.90 -5.88
C GLU A 250 17.78 5.93 -5.30
N ARG A 251 16.49 5.79 -5.60
CA ARG A 251 15.43 6.68 -5.09
C ARG A 251 15.24 6.56 -3.59
N LEU A 252 15.14 5.33 -3.07
CA LEU A 252 15.07 5.08 -1.63
C LEU A 252 16.29 5.66 -0.92
N ASN A 253 17.48 5.47 -1.46
CA ASN A 253 18.71 6.05 -0.92
C ASN A 253 18.66 7.58 -0.85
N LYS A 254 18.20 8.23 -1.92
CA LYS A 254 18.01 9.70 -1.96
C LYS A 254 16.97 10.14 -0.93
N HIS A 255 15.82 9.44 -0.84
CA HIS A 255 14.77 9.72 0.12
C HIS A 255 15.30 9.63 1.57
N LEU A 256 15.98 8.54 1.92
CA LEU A 256 16.53 8.35 3.28
C LEU A 256 17.62 9.39 3.61
N LYS A 257 18.50 9.73 2.65
CA LYS A 257 19.52 10.78 2.86
C LYS A 257 18.90 12.14 3.17
N ASN A 258 17.77 12.48 2.55
CA ASN A 258 17.07 13.73 2.79
C ASN A 258 16.43 13.82 4.20
N LYS A 259 16.37 12.72 4.94
CA LYS A 259 15.90 12.69 6.33
C LYS A 259 17.00 12.97 7.35
N ILE A 260 18.27 12.86 6.97
CA ILE A 260 19.39 13.08 7.88
C ILE A 260 19.34 14.52 8.44
N GLY A 261 19.53 14.66 9.73
CA GLY A 261 19.44 15.93 10.47
C GLY A 261 18.02 16.34 10.88
N SER A 262 16.98 15.70 10.33
CA SER A 262 15.59 16.01 10.70
C SER A 262 15.12 15.26 11.95
N ILE A 263 14.12 15.82 12.63
CA ILE A 263 13.40 15.13 13.72
C ILE A 263 12.19 14.42 13.12
N GLN A 264 12.08 13.11 13.39
CA GLN A 264 10.98 12.27 12.95
C GLN A 264 10.23 11.70 14.15
N LYS A 265 8.90 11.66 14.10
CA LYS A 265 8.09 10.93 15.08
C LYS A 265 8.12 9.44 14.75
N VAL A 266 8.71 8.64 15.63
CA VAL A 266 8.92 7.20 15.43
C VAL A 266 8.02 6.42 16.38
N LEU A 267 7.22 5.52 15.84
CA LEU A 267 6.53 4.50 16.63
C LEU A 267 7.51 3.38 16.96
N VAL A 268 7.80 3.21 18.23
CA VAL A 268 8.75 2.20 18.73
C VAL A 268 8.11 0.82 18.71
N GLU A 269 8.74 -0.14 18.01
CA GLU A 269 8.17 -1.49 17.87
C GLU A 269 9.08 -2.48 18.61
N GLY A 270 9.81 -2.97 18.89
CA GLY A 270 10.69 -3.92 19.55
C GLY A 270 12.05 -4.00 18.87
N ASN A 271 13.00 -4.63 19.55
CA ASN A 271 14.34 -4.87 19.02
C ASN A 271 15.08 -3.59 18.56
N ALA A 272 14.92 -2.49 19.31
CA ALA A 272 15.53 -1.20 19.01
C ALA A 272 15.17 -0.69 17.57
N LYS A 273 13.95 -0.90 17.15
CA LYS A 273 13.42 -0.50 15.83
C LYS A 273 12.06 0.15 15.93
N GLY A 274 11.76 0.99 14.95
CA GLY A 274 10.46 1.64 14.81
C GLY A 274 10.21 2.15 13.41
N PHE A 275 9.06 2.82 13.21
CA PHE A 275 8.69 3.39 11.92
C PHE A 275 8.28 4.86 12.06
N THR A 276 8.73 5.65 11.10
CA THR A 276 8.29 7.04 10.93
C THR A 276 6.86 7.13 10.42
N GLU A 277 6.29 8.35 10.45
CA GLU A 277 4.97 8.62 9.88
C GLU A 277 4.90 8.29 8.39
N ASP A 278 5.97 8.51 7.64
CA ASP A 278 6.09 8.25 6.20
C ASP A 278 6.72 6.88 5.88
N TYR A 279 6.61 5.92 6.82
CA TYR A 279 6.89 4.50 6.66
C TYR A 279 8.36 4.13 6.46
N ASN A 280 9.30 4.94 6.96
CA ASN A 280 10.71 4.58 6.97
C ASN A 280 11.07 3.84 8.26
N ARG A 281 11.86 2.78 8.15
CA ARG A 281 12.39 2.06 9.30
C ARG A 281 13.50 2.87 9.95
N VAL A 282 13.44 2.97 11.28
CA VAL A 282 14.45 3.61 12.11
C VAL A 282 14.98 2.59 13.10
N SER A 283 16.31 2.45 13.16
CA SER A 283 17.02 1.70 14.20
C SER A 283 17.66 2.67 15.19
N PHE A 284 17.83 2.27 16.43
CA PHE A 284 18.46 3.06 17.49
C PHE A 284 19.18 2.13 18.49
N GLU A 285 20.18 2.63 19.23
CA GLU A 285 21.03 1.78 20.11
C GLU A 285 20.34 1.46 21.42
N GLU A 286 19.77 2.46 22.09
CA GLU A 286 18.98 2.30 23.32
C GLU A 286 17.56 2.77 23.09
N GLY A 287 16.61 1.97 23.53
CA GLY A 287 15.24 2.18 23.16
C GLY A 287 14.34 2.68 24.27
N PRO A 288 13.52 3.65 23.96
CA PRO A 288 12.35 3.95 24.75
C PRO A 288 11.37 2.78 24.74
N GLU A 289 10.41 2.86 25.64
CA GLU A 289 9.36 1.86 25.82
C GLU A 289 8.63 1.53 24.51
N ILE A 290 8.46 0.25 24.24
CA ILE A 290 7.70 -0.27 23.09
C ILE A 290 6.28 0.31 23.12
N GLY A 291 5.76 0.69 21.97
CA GLY A 291 4.43 1.28 21.83
C GLY A 291 4.37 2.80 22.00
N LYS A 292 5.46 3.45 22.35
CA LYS A 292 5.53 4.91 22.39
C LYS A 292 5.79 5.49 21.01
N ILE A 293 5.22 6.67 20.75
CA ILE A 293 5.56 7.51 19.60
C ILE A 293 6.45 8.62 20.13
N ILE A 294 7.69 8.63 19.70
CA ILE A 294 8.70 9.57 20.21
C ILE A 294 9.39 10.35 19.10
N PRO A 295 9.81 11.58 19.34
CA PRO A 295 10.67 12.30 18.44
C PRO A 295 12.07 11.70 18.46
N MET A 296 12.64 11.46 17.26
CA MET A 296 14.03 11.01 17.09
C MET A 296 14.73 11.90 16.07
N LYS A 297 15.93 12.36 16.38
CA LYS A 297 16.83 13.02 15.44
C LYS A 297 17.48 11.96 14.58
N ILE A 298 17.35 12.07 13.28
CA ILE A 298 17.99 11.15 12.32
C ILE A 298 19.44 11.57 12.11
N GLU A 299 20.38 10.71 12.48
CA GLU A 299 21.79 11.04 12.38
C GLU A 299 22.43 10.56 11.09
N LYS A 300 22.11 9.35 10.69
CA LYS A 300 22.68 8.76 9.47
C LYS A 300 21.77 7.70 8.88
N LYS A 301 22.08 7.32 7.66
CA LYS A 301 21.51 6.17 6.98
C LYS A 301 22.45 4.97 7.10
N TYR A 302 21.92 3.82 7.40
CA TYR A 302 22.62 2.55 7.37
C TYR A 302 21.82 1.52 6.58
N ASN A 303 22.39 0.98 5.49
CA ASN A 303 21.67 0.15 4.54
C ASN A 303 20.37 0.84 4.05
N ASN A 304 19.22 0.18 4.19
CA ASN A 304 17.89 0.71 3.83
C ASN A 304 17.10 1.20 5.07
N GLU A 305 17.78 1.54 6.15
CA GLU A 305 17.20 2.04 7.39
C GLU A 305 17.84 3.38 7.79
N LEU A 306 17.16 4.12 8.62
CA LEU A 306 17.66 5.33 9.29
C LEU A 306 18.21 4.95 10.64
N LEU A 307 19.25 5.64 11.11
CA LEU A 307 19.69 5.60 12.51
C LEU A 307 19.25 6.88 13.19
N GLY A 308 18.52 6.73 14.29
CA GLY A 308 17.97 7.83 15.07
C GLY A 308 18.39 7.79 16.52
N ILE A 309 18.45 8.97 17.13
CA ILE A 309 18.66 9.14 18.56
C ILE A 309 17.40 9.80 19.14
N PRO A 310 16.82 9.24 20.24
CA PRO A 310 15.72 9.89 20.93
C PRO A 310 16.11 11.34 21.32
N THR A 311 15.19 12.26 21.08
CA THR A 311 15.34 13.65 21.54
C THR A 311 14.43 13.86 22.76
N ASN A 312 14.96 14.48 23.80
CA ASN A 312 14.20 14.89 24.97
C ASN A 312 13.06 15.85 24.63
#